data_fa629759a864c3f7d87a04a2dad07fbf
#
_entry.id   fa629759a864c3f7d87a04a2dad07fbf
#
_cell.length_a   1.000
_cell.length_b   1.000
_cell.length_c   1.000
_cell.angle_alpha   90.00
_cell.angle_beta   90.00
_cell.angle_gamma   90.00
#
_symmetry.space_group_name_H-M   'P 1'
#
loop_
_entity.id
_entity.type
_entity.pdbx_description
1 polymer ?
#
loop_
_entity_poly.entity_id
_entity_poly.type
_entity_poly.pdbx_seq_one_letter_code
_entity_poly.pdbx_strand_id
1 'polypeptide(L)'
;MKEFDADFYAAMLNTAIVLGYWEKDWKTLRATFDLLHLSIYLCFDVFAKNTARDFSNYLEKDIDAYDHPYPGIRMYYCEVAIADLLIKIKGDNERIRELIYSGFHAIIAYERQALEKEKYRDSYFAIAGTQKGVRHIRGLINGWNEQVEKYSHYSYIPIYKTDKVEDLLYFVGEDGEFLH
;
A
#
# COMPACT_ATOMS: atom_id res chain seq x y z
N MET A 1 15.17 5.39 -2.68
CA MET A 1 15.17 4.17 -1.88
C MET A 1 14.89 4.44 -0.40
N LYS A 2 15.63 5.33 0.28
CA LYS A 2 15.43 5.60 1.72
C LYS A 2 14.01 6.03 2.15
N GLU A 3 13.30 6.79 1.33
CA GLU A 3 11.92 7.20 1.64
C GLU A 3 10.94 6.02 1.59
N PHE A 4 11.08 5.15 0.60
CA PHE A 4 10.25 3.94 0.51
C PHE A 4 10.50 2.98 1.67
N ASP A 5 11.76 2.82 2.08
CA ASP A 5 12.09 1.96 3.23
C ASP A 5 11.44 2.48 4.51
N ALA A 6 11.42 3.82 4.69
CA ALA A 6 10.76 4.46 5.82
C ALA A 6 9.23 4.28 5.77
N ASP A 7 8.62 4.42 4.60
CA ASP A 7 7.18 4.20 4.41
C ASP A 7 6.79 2.76 4.72
N PHE A 8 7.55 1.81 4.19
CA PHE A 8 7.32 0.38 4.41
C PHE A 8 7.41 0.01 5.88
N TYR A 9 8.47 0.47 6.54
CA TYR A 9 8.65 0.26 7.97
C TYR A 9 7.54 0.90 8.81
N ALA A 10 7.15 2.13 8.47
CA ALA A 10 6.06 2.82 9.15
C ALA A 10 4.73 2.09 8.98
N ALA A 11 4.43 1.59 7.79
CA ALA A 11 3.24 0.79 7.54
C ALA A 11 3.24 -0.51 8.36
N MET A 12 4.37 -1.23 8.40
CA MET A 12 4.54 -2.43 9.23
C MET A 12 4.36 -2.12 10.72
N LEU A 13 4.96 -1.05 11.23
CA LEU A 13 4.87 -0.66 12.63
C LEU A 13 3.42 -0.35 13.03
N ASN A 14 2.72 0.46 12.23
CA ASN A 14 1.32 0.78 12.47
C ASN A 14 0.43 -0.47 12.40
N THR A 15 0.68 -1.36 11.45
CA THR A 15 -0.02 -2.65 11.37
C THR A 15 0.21 -3.50 12.62
N ALA A 16 1.44 -3.57 13.12
CA ALA A 16 1.76 -4.30 14.35
C ALA A 16 1.01 -3.71 15.57
N ILE A 17 0.91 -2.38 15.65
CA ILE A 17 0.13 -1.70 16.70
C ILE A 17 -1.34 -2.07 16.59
N VAL A 18 -1.92 -2.03 15.40
CA VAL A 18 -3.33 -2.39 15.18
C VAL A 18 -3.56 -3.87 15.47
N LEU A 19 -2.61 -4.75 15.16
CA LEU A 19 -2.69 -6.17 15.52
C LEU A 19 -2.73 -6.41 17.03
N GLY A 20 -2.25 -5.48 17.85
CA GLY A 20 -2.43 -5.51 19.31
C GLY A 20 -3.89 -5.45 19.74
N TYR A 21 -4.80 -5.05 18.86
CA TYR A 21 -6.24 -5.07 19.05
C TYR A 21 -6.92 -6.34 18.50
N TRP A 22 -6.17 -7.33 18.05
CA TRP A 22 -6.69 -8.54 17.40
C TRP A 22 -7.71 -9.32 18.23
N GLU A 23 -7.58 -9.28 19.55
CA GLU A 23 -8.50 -9.91 20.51
C GLU A 23 -9.84 -9.15 20.64
N LYS A 24 -9.96 -7.97 20.06
CA LYS A 24 -11.20 -7.21 19.99
C LYS A 24 -12.22 -7.89 19.09
N ASP A 25 -13.46 -7.47 19.20
CA ASP A 25 -14.49 -7.92 18.28
C ASP A 25 -14.13 -7.58 16.81
N TRP A 26 -14.63 -8.39 15.90
CA TRP A 26 -14.31 -8.29 14.47
C TRP A 26 -14.63 -6.92 13.86
N LYS A 27 -15.76 -6.34 14.27
CA LYS A 27 -16.21 -5.03 13.78
C LYS A 27 -15.23 -3.93 14.16
N THR A 28 -14.77 -3.93 15.41
CA THR A 28 -13.77 -2.96 15.90
C THR A 28 -12.45 -3.14 15.17
N LEU A 29 -11.99 -4.37 15.00
CA LEU A 29 -10.76 -4.67 14.30
C LEU A 29 -10.81 -4.18 12.85
N ARG A 30 -11.86 -4.53 12.11
CA ARG A 30 -12.06 -4.10 10.73
C ARG A 30 -12.09 -2.58 10.61
N ALA A 31 -12.90 -1.90 11.43
CA ALA A 31 -12.95 -0.44 11.43
C ALA A 31 -11.59 0.21 11.71
N THR A 32 -10.76 -0.40 12.57
CA THR A 32 -9.42 0.09 12.86
C THR A 32 -8.48 -0.08 11.66
N PHE A 33 -8.58 -1.19 10.94
CA PHE A 33 -7.83 -1.38 9.69
C PHE A 33 -8.30 -0.43 8.59
N ASP A 34 -9.60 -0.25 8.41
CA ASP A 34 -10.15 0.71 7.44
C ASP A 34 -9.62 2.14 7.71
N LEU A 35 -9.55 2.53 9.00
CA LEU A 35 -8.97 3.81 9.42
C LEU A 35 -7.46 3.88 9.17
N LEU A 36 -6.72 2.80 9.37
CA LEU A 36 -5.28 2.75 9.04
C LEU A 36 -5.05 3.01 7.55
N HIS A 37 -5.75 2.30 6.68
CA HIS A 37 -5.65 2.45 5.23
C HIS A 37 -6.02 3.88 4.79
N LEU A 38 -7.15 4.41 5.30
CA LEU A 38 -7.56 5.79 5.01
C LEU A 38 -6.55 6.82 5.50
N SER A 39 -5.94 6.60 6.66
CA SER A 39 -4.93 7.52 7.20
C SER A 39 -3.69 7.57 6.31
N ILE A 40 -3.22 6.42 5.84
CA ILE A 40 -2.11 6.33 4.88
C ILE A 40 -2.50 7.05 3.58
N TYR A 41 -3.69 6.77 3.06
CA TYR A 41 -4.20 7.42 1.86
C TYR A 41 -4.22 8.95 2.00
N LEU A 42 -4.81 9.48 3.07
CA LEU A 42 -4.93 10.92 3.30
C LEU A 42 -3.56 11.60 3.43
N CYS A 43 -2.58 10.95 4.08
CA CYS A 43 -1.22 11.46 4.14
C CYS A 43 -0.65 11.67 2.73
N PHE A 44 -0.77 10.68 1.86
CA PHE A 44 -0.24 10.78 0.51
C PHE A 44 -1.08 11.67 -0.42
N ASP A 45 -2.40 11.77 -0.21
CA ASP A 45 -3.26 12.69 -0.95
C ASP A 45 -2.86 14.15 -0.71
N VAL A 46 -2.53 14.53 0.53
CA VAL A 46 -2.01 15.87 0.84
C VAL A 46 -0.70 16.14 0.09
N PHE A 47 0.21 15.18 0.04
CA PHE A 47 1.46 15.33 -0.72
C PHE A 47 1.19 15.43 -2.24
N ALA A 48 0.26 14.64 -2.75
CA ALA A 48 -0.10 14.65 -4.17
C ALA A 48 -0.65 16.02 -4.60
N LYS A 49 -1.55 16.61 -3.81
CA LYS A 49 -2.12 17.94 -4.08
C LYS A 49 -1.08 19.04 -4.10
N ASN A 50 -0.10 18.98 -3.22
CA ASN A 50 0.96 19.99 -3.11
C ASN A 50 2.02 19.87 -4.21
N THR A 51 2.13 18.74 -4.88
CA THR A 51 3.15 18.54 -5.92
C THR A 51 2.71 19.02 -7.30
N ALA A 52 1.43 19.40 -7.49
CA ALA A 52 0.85 19.90 -8.76
C ALA A 52 1.27 19.07 -10.01
N ARG A 53 1.56 17.79 -9.84
CA ARG A 53 2.08 16.93 -10.90
C ARG A 53 0.93 16.30 -11.64
N ASP A 54 0.87 16.59 -12.91
CA ASP A 54 -0.07 15.96 -13.81
C ASP A 54 0.22 14.46 -13.88
N PHE A 55 -0.80 13.67 -13.56
CA PHE A 55 -0.76 12.22 -13.57
C PHE A 55 -0.36 11.64 -14.95
N SER A 56 -0.81 12.29 -16.02
CA SER A 56 -0.48 11.87 -17.39
C SER A 56 1.02 11.91 -17.68
N ASN A 57 1.71 12.92 -17.15
CA ASN A 57 3.16 13.06 -17.28
C ASN A 57 3.94 11.96 -16.55
N TYR A 58 3.36 11.34 -15.55
CA TYR A 58 4.00 10.28 -14.78
C TYR A 58 3.99 8.93 -15.50
N LEU A 59 2.94 8.67 -16.29
CA LEU A 59 2.87 7.45 -17.10
C LEU A 59 3.86 7.45 -18.28
N GLU A 60 4.21 8.65 -18.78
CA GLU A 60 5.10 8.80 -19.94
C GLU A 60 6.58 8.86 -19.55
N LYS A 61 6.90 9.37 -18.35
CA LYS A 61 8.27 9.50 -17.89
C LYS A 61 8.75 8.25 -17.16
N ASP A 62 10.05 8.09 -17.08
CA ASP A 62 10.69 7.01 -16.33
C ASP A 62 10.43 7.20 -14.84
N ILE A 63 9.71 6.26 -14.21
CA ILE A 63 9.35 6.33 -12.80
C ILE A 63 10.61 6.42 -11.93
N ASP A 64 11.72 5.83 -12.40
CA ASP A 64 13.01 5.82 -11.71
C ASP A 64 13.76 7.17 -11.78
N ALA A 65 13.32 8.09 -12.64
CA ALA A 65 13.96 9.40 -12.84
C ALA A 65 13.50 10.49 -11.86
N TYR A 66 12.61 10.16 -10.92
CA TYR A 66 12.10 11.12 -9.96
C TYR A 66 12.79 11.02 -8.61
N ASP A 67 13.28 12.14 -8.10
CA ASP A 67 13.85 12.27 -6.75
C ASP A 67 12.82 11.96 -5.66
N HIS A 68 11.54 12.24 -5.94
CA HIS A 68 10.42 11.95 -5.04
C HIS A 68 9.43 11.00 -5.72
N PRO A 69 9.25 9.81 -5.15
CA PRO A 69 8.32 8.82 -5.68
C PRO A 69 6.88 9.34 -5.74
N TYR A 70 6.15 8.92 -6.76
CA TYR A 70 4.74 9.27 -6.91
C TYR A 70 3.91 8.77 -5.72
N PRO A 71 3.05 9.63 -5.13
CA PRO A 71 2.29 9.26 -3.93
C PRO A 71 1.48 7.98 -4.07
N GLY A 72 0.86 7.71 -5.23
CA GLY A 72 0.13 6.46 -5.47
C GLY A 72 1.01 5.21 -5.44
N ILE A 73 2.26 5.29 -5.89
CA ILE A 73 3.23 4.19 -5.78
C ILE A 73 3.60 3.96 -4.31
N ARG A 74 3.88 5.04 -3.58
CA ARG A 74 4.22 4.96 -2.14
C ARG A 74 3.08 4.37 -1.33
N MET A 75 1.86 4.81 -1.60
CA MET A 75 0.64 4.33 -0.99
C MET A 75 0.47 2.82 -1.21
N TYR A 76 0.56 2.37 -2.47
CA TYR A 76 0.44 0.95 -2.79
C TYR A 76 1.54 0.10 -2.17
N TYR A 77 2.75 0.65 -2.07
CA TYR A 77 3.86 0.00 -1.40
C TYR A 77 3.60 -0.19 0.11
N CYS A 78 2.96 0.77 0.76
CA CYS A 78 2.49 0.63 2.14
C CYS A 78 1.41 -0.47 2.27
N GLU A 79 0.48 -0.56 1.32
CA GLU A 79 -0.54 -1.60 1.30
C GLU A 79 0.07 -3.00 1.19
N VAL A 80 1.09 -3.17 0.35
CA VAL A 80 1.84 -4.43 0.26
C VAL A 80 2.50 -4.77 1.60
N ALA A 81 3.06 -3.78 2.32
CA ALA A 81 3.66 -3.98 3.64
C ALA A 81 2.63 -4.45 4.67
N ILE A 82 1.44 -3.86 4.67
CA ILE A 82 0.33 -4.25 5.56
C ILE A 82 -0.10 -5.69 5.27
N ALA A 83 -0.36 -6.00 4.01
CA ALA A 83 -0.81 -7.32 3.57
C ALA A 83 0.22 -8.41 3.91
N ASP A 84 1.49 -8.17 3.59
CA ASP A 84 2.60 -9.09 3.87
C ASP A 84 2.72 -9.39 5.37
N LEU A 85 2.69 -8.36 6.20
CA LEU A 85 2.79 -8.53 7.66
C LEU A 85 1.58 -9.26 8.23
N LEU A 86 0.38 -8.95 7.78
CA LEU A 86 -0.85 -9.64 8.20
C LEU A 86 -0.77 -11.13 7.88
N ILE A 87 -0.41 -11.48 6.65
CA ILE A 87 -0.29 -12.87 6.20
C ILE A 87 0.78 -13.61 6.98
N LYS A 88 1.93 -13.00 7.24
CA LYS A 88 3.03 -13.61 8.00
C LYS A 88 2.68 -13.87 9.46
N ILE A 89 1.98 -12.96 10.11
CA ILE A 89 1.65 -13.07 11.54
C ILE A 89 0.42 -13.94 11.77
N LYS A 90 -0.58 -13.86 10.91
CA LYS A 90 -1.91 -14.48 11.10
C LYS A 90 -2.23 -15.60 10.11
N GLY A 91 -1.37 -15.79 9.12
CA GLY A 91 -1.57 -16.75 8.04
C GLY A 91 -2.46 -16.22 6.93
N ASP A 92 -2.32 -16.78 5.73
CA ASP A 92 -3.20 -16.48 4.60
C ASP A 92 -4.52 -17.23 4.77
N ASN A 93 -5.56 -16.52 5.11
CA ASN A 93 -6.91 -17.06 5.29
C ASN A 93 -7.96 -16.01 4.91
N GLU A 94 -9.20 -16.45 4.76
CA GLU A 94 -10.32 -15.60 4.32
C GLU A 94 -10.48 -14.33 5.18
N ARG A 95 -10.34 -14.46 6.49
CA ARG A 95 -10.47 -13.34 7.43
C ARG A 95 -9.38 -12.27 7.22
N ILE A 96 -8.16 -12.70 6.91
CA ILE A 96 -7.05 -11.79 6.60
C ILE A 96 -7.30 -11.10 5.26
N ARG A 97 -7.71 -11.85 4.25
CA ARG A 97 -8.05 -11.30 2.94
C ARG A 97 -9.20 -10.29 3.05
N GLU A 98 -10.23 -10.58 3.85
CA GLU A 98 -11.31 -9.64 4.12
C GLU A 98 -10.82 -8.33 4.73
N LEU A 99 -9.86 -8.36 5.68
CA LEU A 99 -9.27 -7.14 6.23
C LEU A 99 -8.54 -6.31 5.18
N ILE A 100 -7.71 -6.95 4.37
CA ILE A 100 -6.96 -6.28 3.29
C ILE A 100 -7.94 -5.62 2.31
N TYR A 101 -8.93 -6.38 1.84
CA TYR A 101 -9.92 -5.86 0.89
C TYR A 101 -10.77 -4.73 1.48
N SER A 102 -11.15 -4.81 2.76
CA SER A 102 -11.97 -3.77 3.36
C SER A 102 -11.25 -2.42 3.38
N GLY A 103 -9.94 -2.40 3.64
CA GLY A 103 -9.13 -1.21 3.56
C GLY A 103 -9.12 -0.57 2.17
N PHE A 104 -8.91 -1.36 1.12
CA PHE A 104 -9.02 -0.88 -0.26
C PHE A 104 -10.42 -0.34 -0.58
N HIS A 105 -11.46 -1.05 -0.15
CA HIS A 105 -12.84 -0.58 -0.35
C HIS A 105 -13.12 0.73 0.38
N ALA A 106 -12.57 0.92 1.59
CA ALA A 106 -12.71 2.17 2.32
C ALA A 106 -12.09 3.36 1.56
N ILE A 107 -10.91 3.16 0.96
CA ILE A 107 -10.25 4.17 0.14
C ILE A 107 -11.06 4.47 -1.12
N ILE A 108 -11.52 3.45 -1.86
CA ILE A 108 -12.34 3.63 -3.06
C ILE A 108 -13.65 4.35 -2.73
N ALA A 109 -14.30 3.99 -1.62
CA ALA A 109 -15.51 4.67 -1.17
C ALA A 109 -15.25 6.14 -0.85
N TYR A 110 -14.15 6.46 -0.19
CA TYR A 110 -13.74 7.83 0.08
C TYR A 110 -13.49 8.62 -1.22
N GLU A 111 -12.74 8.06 -2.16
CA GLU A 111 -12.46 8.71 -3.44
C GLU A 111 -13.75 9.04 -4.20
N ARG A 112 -14.71 8.10 -4.23
CA ARG A 112 -15.99 8.29 -4.90
C ARG A 112 -16.88 9.33 -4.21
N GLN A 113 -16.95 9.27 -2.88
CA GLN A 113 -17.89 10.10 -2.11
C GLN A 113 -17.36 11.49 -1.79
N ALA A 114 -16.07 11.59 -1.42
CA ALA A 114 -15.49 12.85 -0.98
C ALA A 114 -14.70 13.58 -2.06
N LEU A 115 -14.13 12.85 -3.03
CA LEU A 115 -13.31 13.42 -4.10
C LEU A 115 -14.00 13.37 -5.47
N GLU A 116 -15.24 12.87 -5.54
CA GLU A 116 -16.06 12.78 -6.77
C GLU A 116 -15.33 12.05 -7.94
N LYS A 117 -14.42 11.12 -7.61
CA LYS A 117 -13.72 10.33 -8.61
C LYS A 117 -14.62 9.18 -9.07
N GLU A 118 -15.21 9.33 -10.24
CA GLU A 118 -16.16 8.35 -10.76
C GLU A 118 -15.49 7.08 -11.31
N LYS A 119 -14.24 7.18 -11.78
CA LYS A 119 -13.54 6.09 -12.45
C LYS A 119 -12.28 5.73 -11.69
N TYR A 120 -11.95 4.43 -11.66
CA TYR A 120 -10.72 3.94 -11.06
C TYR A 120 -9.46 4.61 -11.63
N ARG A 121 -9.43 4.88 -12.94
CA ARG A 121 -8.31 5.57 -13.58
C ARG A 121 -8.02 6.96 -13.02
N ASP A 122 -8.98 7.55 -12.30
CA ASP A 122 -8.84 8.84 -11.64
C ASP A 122 -8.30 8.67 -10.21
N SER A 123 -8.18 7.42 -9.73
CA SER A 123 -7.57 7.09 -8.45
C SER A 123 -6.05 7.19 -8.50
N TYR A 124 -5.45 7.57 -7.38
CA TYR A 124 -4.00 7.55 -7.23
C TYR A 124 -3.40 6.13 -7.35
N PHE A 125 -4.18 5.10 -7.06
CA PHE A 125 -3.75 3.71 -7.23
C PHE A 125 -3.66 3.26 -8.68
N ALA A 126 -4.33 3.93 -9.61
CA ALA A 126 -4.38 3.49 -11.00
C ALA A 126 -2.99 3.29 -11.61
N ILE A 127 -2.03 4.15 -11.27
CA ILE A 127 -0.66 4.03 -11.75
C ILE A 127 0.03 2.77 -11.20
N ALA A 128 -0.21 2.43 -9.93
CA ALA A 128 0.39 1.27 -9.29
C ALA A 128 -0.10 -0.04 -9.94
N GLY A 129 -1.36 -0.07 -10.42
CA GLY A 129 -1.94 -1.20 -11.12
C GLY A 129 -1.46 -1.38 -12.58
N THR A 130 -0.71 -0.43 -13.14
CA THR A 130 -0.12 -0.59 -14.48
C THR A 130 1.06 -1.56 -14.45
N GLN A 131 1.36 -2.19 -15.59
CA GLN A 131 2.56 -3.05 -15.71
C GLN A 131 3.84 -2.33 -15.29
N LYS A 132 3.95 -1.03 -15.59
CA LYS A 132 5.10 -0.20 -15.24
C LYS A 132 5.14 0.03 -13.72
N GLY A 133 4.01 0.37 -13.11
CA GLY A 133 3.88 0.54 -11.66
C GLY A 133 4.20 -0.73 -10.89
N VAL A 134 3.63 -1.86 -11.30
CA VAL A 134 3.89 -3.17 -10.69
C VAL A 134 5.38 -3.55 -10.78
N ARG A 135 6.01 -3.34 -11.94
CA ARG A 135 7.45 -3.59 -12.10
C ARG A 135 8.29 -2.74 -11.17
N HIS A 136 7.94 -1.47 -11.02
CA HIS A 136 8.63 -0.56 -10.12
C HIS A 136 8.47 -0.99 -8.65
N ILE A 137 7.25 -1.29 -8.21
CA ILE A 137 6.96 -1.77 -6.84
C ILE A 137 7.73 -3.06 -6.54
N ARG A 138 7.79 -3.99 -7.50
CA ARG A 138 8.60 -5.22 -7.36
C ARG A 138 10.08 -4.89 -7.15
N GLY A 139 10.61 -3.91 -7.87
CA GLY A 139 11.98 -3.43 -7.68
C GLY A 139 12.21 -2.87 -6.27
N LEU A 140 11.25 -2.11 -5.75
CA LEU A 140 11.30 -1.57 -4.39
C LEU A 140 11.29 -2.66 -3.32
N ILE A 141 10.42 -3.67 -3.48
CA ILE A 141 10.35 -4.81 -2.55
C ILE A 141 11.64 -5.62 -2.56
N ASN A 142 12.22 -5.84 -3.73
CA ASN A 142 13.54 -6.50 -3.82
C ASN A 142 14.61 -5.69 -3.08
N GLY A 143 14.64 -4.36 -3.25
CA GLY A 143 15.53 -3.47 -2.51
C GLY A 143 15.32 -3.53 -1.01
N TRP A 144 14.06 -3.57 -0.54
CA TRP A 144 13.72 -3.80 0.86
C TRP A 144 14.28 -5.14 1.37
N ASN A 145 14.04 -6.22 0.64
CA ASN A 145 14.49 -7.56 1.01
C ASN A 145 16.01 -7.66 1.18
N GLU A 146 16.78 -6.88 0.41
CA GLU A 146 18.24 -6.79 0.56
C GLU A 146 18.65 -6.06 1.84
N GLN A 147 17.80 -5.18 2.37
CA GLN A 147 18.12 -4.37 3.55
C GLN A 147 17.55 -4.91 4.86
N VAL A 148 16.63 -5.88 4.81
CA VAL A 148 15.92 -6.42 5.98
C VAL A 148 16.88 -6.85 7.09
N GLU A 149 17.95 -7.58 6.76
CA GLU A 149 18.93 -8.06 7.76
C GLU A 149 19.59 -6.90 8.50
N LYS A 150 19.92 -5.82 7.76
CA LYS A 150 20.52 -4.63 8.34
C LYS A 150 19.55 -3.89 9.25
N TYR A 151 18.29 -3.74 8.83
CA TYR A 151 17.30 -3.04 9.62
C TYR A 151 16.78 -3.84 10.80
N SER A 152 16.79 -5.17 10.74
CA SER A 152 16.36 -6.04 11.84
C SER A 152 17.12 -5.81 13.14
N HIS A 153 18.38 -5.41 13.06
CA HIS A 153 19.19 -5.09 14.24
C HIS A 153 18.74 -3.82 14.99
N TYR A 154 18.01 -2.95 14.33
CA TYR A 154 17.56 -1.66 14.87
C TYR A 154 16.05 -1.57 15.05
N SER A 155 15.31 -2.61 14.65
CA SER A 155 13.87 -2.62 14.70
C SER A 155 13.33 -3.06 16.05
N TYR A 156 12.35 -2.33 16.58
CA TYR A 156 11.60 -2.71 17.79
C TYR A 156 10.50 -3.74 17.50
N ILE A 157 10.20 -3.99 16.25
CA ILE A 157 9.25 -5.01 15.80
C ILE A 157 9.96 -5.99 14.88
N PRO A 158 9.50 -7.24 14.81
CA PRO A 158 9.99 -8.17 13.79
C PRO A 158 9.74 -7.59 12.40
N ILE A 159 10.77 -7.53 11.57
CA ILE A 159 10.66 -7.20 10.16
C ILE A 159 11.08 -8.39 9.32
N TYR A 160 10.46 -8.55 8.18
CA TYR A 160 10.57 -9.75 7.36
C TYR A 160 10.84 -9.39 5.91
N LYS A 161 11.48 -10.31 5.21
CA LYS A 161 11.51 -10.30 3.74
C LYS A 161 10.12 -10.55 3.21
N THR A 162 9.71 -9.82 2.21
CA THR A 162 8.46 -10.05 1.50
C THR A 162 8.69 -11.14 0.47
N ASP A 163 8.17 -12.33 0.77
CA ASP A 163 8.14 -13.45 -0.15
C ASP A 163 6.82 -13.41 -0.95
N LYS A 164 6.76 -14.00 -2.13
CA LYS A 164 5.53 -14.08 -2.92
C LYS A 164 4.91 -12.73 -3.29
N VAL A 165 5.75 -11.82 -3.74
CA VAL A 165 5.32 -10.48 -4.17
C VAL A 165 4.18 -10.52 -5.18
N GLU A 166 4.16 -11.52 -6.06
CA GLU A 166 3.14 -11.74 -7.07
C GLU A 166 1.74 -11.94 -6.46
N ASP A 167 1.67 -12.63 -5.33
CA ASP A 167 0.39 -12.91 -4.65
C ASP A 167 -0.18 -11.65 -3.96
N LEU A 168 0.64 -10.62 -3.77
CA LEU A 168 0.29 -9.38 -3.10
C LEU A 168 0.03 -8.22 -4.08
N LEU A 169 0.41 -8.39 -5.35
CA LEU A 169 0.23 -7.38 -6.37
C LEU A 169 -1.07 -7.65 -7.13
N TYR A 170 -2.09 -6.91 -6.75
CA TYR A 170 -3.38 -6.96 -7.44
C TYR A 170 -3.33 -6.08 -8.69
N PHE A 171 -3.66 -6.69 -9.83
CA PHE A 171 -3.89 -5.94 -11.06
C PHE A 171 -5.31 -5.39 -11.04
N VAL A 172 -5.47 -4.16 -11.43
CA VAL A 172 -6.79 -3.59 -11.65
C VAL A 172 -6.99 -3.44 -13.15
N GLY A 173 -8.03 -4.06 -13.66
CA GLY A 173 -8.43 -3.91 -15.06
C GLY A 173 -8.88 -2.50 -15.39
N GLU A 174 -9.03 -2.19 -16.70
CA GLU A 174 -9.48 -0.88 -17.18
C GLU A 174 -10.83 -0.48 -16.60
N ASP A 175 -11.66 -1.46 -16.22
CA ASP A 175 -13.00 -1.27 -15.66
C ASP A 175 -13.01 -1.13 -14.13
N GLY A 176 -11.85 -1.15 -13.48
CA GLY A 176 -11.73 -1.03 -12.02
C GLY A 176 -12.03 -2.32 -11.26
N GLU A 177 -12.13 -3.45 -11.94
CA GLU A 177 -12.23 -4.76 -11.32
C GLU A 177 -10.83 -5.29 -10.97
N PHE A 178 -10.71 -5.92 -9.80
CA PHE A 178 -9.47 -6.57 -9.41
C PHE A 178 -9.28 -7.84 -10.26
N LEU A 179 -8.23 -7.85 -11.06
CA LEU A 179 -7.82 -9.03 -11.79
C LEU A 179 -6.94 -9.89 -10.87
N HIS A 180 -7.41 -11.08 -10.60
CA HIS A 180 -6.67 -12.11 -9.83
C HIS A 180 -5.62 -12.78 -10.70
#